data_27c4fe0ecadfd06aa472b67ff8a12478
#
_entry.id   27c4fe0ecadfd06aa472b67ff8a12478
#
_cell.length_a   1.000
_cell.length_b   1.000
_cell.length_c   1.000
_cell.angle_alpha   90.00
_cell.angle_beta   90.00
_cell.angle_gamma   90.00
#
_symmetry.space_group_name_H-M   'P 1'
#
loop_
_entity.id
_entity.type
_entity.pdbx_description
1 polymer ?
#
loop_
_entity_poly.entity_id
_entity_poly.type
_entity_poly.pdbx_seq_one_letter_code
_entity_poly.pdbx_strand_id
1 'polypeptide(L)'
;PNTASIVYDLNHYNWNDNEWMKYRAAHNSFDRPTSIYEVHLGSWRRKGNNGSEFLSYRELADTLVPYVMNMGFTHVEFLPLAEHPLDESWGYQVTGYYSPTSRYGTPDQFRHFVDLCHQNEIGVILDWVPAHFPKDSHALGRFDGTACYEHADPRQGEHPHWGTYIFNFARKEVSNFLISNAVYWLKEFHCDGLRVDAVASMLYLDYGKGPGGWVPNRDGGNINYDTLEFLKHLNSIMGRLTPHAVLIAEESTSFPCITRPPEQGGLGFH
;
A
#
# COMPACT_ATOMS: atom_id res chain seq x y z
N PRO A 1 -12.93 13.77 -18.56
CA PRO A 1 -12.33 13.31 -17.33
C PRO A 1 -10.83 13.43 -17.41
N ASN A 2 -10.21 13.86 -16.32
CA ASN A 2 -8.75 14.02 -16.24
C ASN A 2 -8.10 12.68 -15.83
N THR A 3 -8.25 11.66 -16.68
CA THR A 3 -7.84 10.28 -16.36
C THR A 3 -6.77 9.74 -17.30
N ALA A 4 -6.10 10.63 -18.06
CA ALA A 4 -5.03 10.23 -18.95
C ALA A 4 -3.75 9.91 -18.17
N SER A 5 -3.10 8.79 -18.50
CA SER A 5 -1.78 8.45 -17.98
C SER A 5 -0.71 9.36 -18.58
N ILE A 6 0.24 9.77 -17.76
CA ILE A 6 1.43 10.51 -18.18
C ILE A 6 2.59 9.51 -18.25
N VAL A 7 3.22 9.40 -19.41
CA VAL A 7 4.48 8.64 -19.54
C VAL A 7 5.58 9.42 -18.83
N TYR A 8 6.23 8.77 -17.85
CA TYR A 8 7.27 9.39 -17.05
C TYR A 8 8.51 8.49 -17.03
N ASP A 9 9.67 9.06 -17.33
CA ASP A 9 10.93 8.32 -17.24
C ASP A 9 11.44 8.32 -15.79
N LEU A 10 11.51 7.14 -15.21
CA LEU A 10 11.94 6.95 -13.82
C LEU A 10 13.47 6.87 -13.65
N ASN A 11 14.26 6.94 -14.71
CA ASN A 11 15.71 6.71 -14.65
C ASN A 11 16.56 7.97 -14.36
N HIS A 12 15.94 9.12 -14.19
CA HIS A 12 16.66 10.40 -14.06
C HIS A 12 16.95 10.84 -12.63
N TYR A 13 16.33 10.22 -11.63
CA TYR A 13 16.51 10.64 -10.25
C TYR A 13 17.85 10.11 -9.69
N ASN A 14 18.62 10.99 -9.06
CA ASN A 14 19.86 10.65 -8.36
C ASN A 14 19.59 10.67 -6.86
N TRP A 15 19.61 9.52 -6.23
CA TRP A 15 19.40 9.34 -4.80
C TRP A 15 20.63 9.80 -3.98
N ASN A 16 20.39 10.43 -2.85
CA ASN A 16 21.41 10.85 -1.87
C ASN A 16 21.27 10.11 -0.53
N ASP A 17 20.52 9.05 -0.48
CA ASP A 17 20.15 8.27 0.70
C ASP A 17 21.06 7.04 0.96
N ASN A 18 22.22 6.96 0.33
CA ASN A 18 23.12 5.80 0.43
C ASN A 18 23.48 5.41 1.87
N GLU A 19 23.66 6.40 2.78
CA GLU A 19 23.98 6.12 4.18
C GLU A 19 22.80 5.50 4.91
N TRP A 20 21.58 5.99 4.65
CA TRP A 20 20.36 5.38 5.17
C TRP A 20 20.18 3.96 4.67
N MET A 21 20.37 3.71 3.38
CA MET A 21 20.25 2.38 2.79
C MET A 21 21.26 1.38 3.38
N LYS A 22 22.49 1.81 3.66
CA LYS A 22 23.50 1.00 4.39
C LYS A 22 23.07 0.77 5.83
N TYR A 23 22.60 1.81 6.51
CA TYR A 23 22.12 1.71 7.89
C TYR A 23 20.97 0.72 7.98
N ARG A 24 19.94 0.87 7.15
CA ARG A 24 18.80 -0.06 7.06
C ARG A 24 19.23 -1.51 6.80
N ALA A 25 20.21 -1.71 5.94
CA ALA A 25 20.75 -3.03 5.63
C ALA A 25 21.51 -3.68 6.79
N ALA A 26 22.10 -2.88 7.67
CA ALA A 26 22.90 -3.36 8.80
C ALA A 26 22.10 -3.55 10.10
N HIS A 27 20.87 -3.04 10.17
CA HIS A 27 20.10 -3.03 11.40
C HIS A 27 18.75 -3.72 11.21
N ASN A 28 18.36 -4.48 12.23
CA ASN A 28 17.02 -5.04 12.32
C ASN A 28 16.06 -3.97 12.87
N SER A 29 14.94 -3.73 12.20
CA SER A 29 13.91 -2.80 12.66
C SER A 29 13.31 -3.17 14.02
N PHE A 30 13.44 -4.43 14.47
CA PHE A 30 12.92 -4.91 15.75
C PHE A 30 13.83 -4.68 16.95
N ASP A 31 15.10 -4.31 16.72
CA ASP A 31 16.09 -4.15 17.78
C ASP A 31 16.11 -2.75 18.39
N ARG A 32 15.22 -1.86 17.91
CA ARG A 32 15.19 -0.45 18.30
C ARG A 32 13.77 0.04 18.52
N PRO A 33 13.58 1.04 19.37
CA PRO A 33 12.30 1.72 19.50
C PRO A 33 11.85 2.29 18.16
N THR A 34 10.61 2.03 17.79
CA THR A 34 9.98 2.55 16.58
C THR A 34 8.80 3.42 16.97
N SER A 35 8.73 4.62 16.40
CA SER A 35 7.64 5.56 16.57
C SER A 35 7.23 6.08 15.19
N ILE A 36 5.97 5.86 14.81
CA ILE A 36 5.46 6.13 13.47
C ILE A 36 4.49 7.29 13.53
N TYR A 37 4.68 8.27 12.64
CA TYR A 37 3.73 9.36 12.40
C TYR A 37 2.93 9.06 11.14
N GLU A 38 1.68 8.63 11.32
CA GLU A 38 0.75 8.40 10.22
C GLU A 38 0.17 9.73 9.72
N VAL A 39 0.14 9.94 8.41
CA VAL A 39 -0.28 11.22 7.84
C VAL A 39 -0.92 11.10 6.47
N HIS A 40 -2.06 11.79 6.28
CA HIS A 40 -2.64 12.07 4.97
C HIS A 40 -2.10 13.40 4.44
N LEU A 41 -1.32 13.34 3.36
CA LEU A 41 -0.61 14.51 2.83
C LEU A 41 -1.56 15.65 2.40
N GLY A 42 -2.73 15.30 1.87
CA GLY A 42 -3.71 16.25 1.38
C GLY A 42 -4.47 17.03 2.45
N SER A 43 -4.46 16.58 3.70
CA SER A 43 -5.16 17.24 4.81
C SER A 43 -4.26 17.72 5.94
N TRP A 44 -2.99 17.29 5.96
CA TRP A 44 -2.05 17.68 7.02
C TRP A 44 -1.82 19.19 7.08
N ARG A 45 -1.51 19.79 5.95
CA ARG A 45 -1.45 21.25 5.76
C ARG A 45 -1.86 21.59 4.34
N ARG A 46 -2.46 22.76 4.19
CA ARG A 46 -2.91 23.29 2.90
C ARG A 46 -2.41 24.71 2.74
N LYS A 47 -2.36 25.21 1.50
CA LYS A 47 -2.03 26.60 1.16
C LYS A 47 -3.16 27.27 0.39
N GLY A 48 -2.94 28.53 -0.02
CA GLY A 48 -3.95 29.35 -0.69
C GLY A 48 -5.00 29.93 0.27
N ASN A 49 -5.90 30.72 -0.26
CA ASN A 49 -6.98 31.33 0.50
C ASN A 49 -7.91 30.22 1.06
N ASN A 50 -8.08 30.21 2.38
CA ASN A 50 -8.89 29.21 3.08
C ASN A 50 -8.44 27.74 2.90
N GLY A 51 -7.17 27.48 2.60
CA GLY A 51 -6.65 26.12 2.44
C GLY A 51 -7.17 25.43 1.17
N SER A 52 -7.40 26.17 0.10
CA SER A 52 -7.94 25.63 -1.16
C SER A 52 -6.95 24.80 -1.99
N GLU A 53 -5.64 24.90 -1.71
CA GLU A 53 -4.59 24.31 -2.51
C GLU A 53 -3.80 23.26 -1.73
N PHE A 54 -3.43 22.17 -2.39
CA PHE A 54 -2.48 21.19 -1.83
C PHE A 54 -1.08 21.77 -1.76
N LEU A 55 -0.31 21.33 -0.78
CA LEU A 55 1.15 21.46 -0.83
C LEU A 55 1.71 20.45 -1.85
N SER A 56 2.75 20.86 -2.57
CA SER A 56 3.51 19.94 -3.40
C SER A 56 4.36 18.97 -2.54
N TYR A 57 4.81 17.85 -3.12
CA TYR A 57 5.74 16.92 -2.44
C TYR A 57 6.99 17.64 -1.90
N ARG A 58 7.51 18.65 -2.61
CA ARG A 58 8.64 19.46 -2.13
C ARG A 58 8.26 20.31 -0.92
N GLU A 59 7.17 21.07 -0.97
CA GLU A 59 6.70 21.89 0.15
C GLU A 59 6.35 21.01 1.36
N LEU A 60 5.82 19.81 1.13
CA LEU A 60 5.57 18.84 2.18
C LEU A 60 6.89 18.34 2.78
N ALA A 61 7.88 17.99 1.96
CA ALA A 61 9.20 17.60 2.43
C ALA A 61 9.83 18.67 3.32
N ASP A 62 9.84 19.93 2.86
CA ASP A 62 10.41 21.06 3.59
C ASP A 62 9.72 21.35 4.94
N THR A 63 8.48 20.94 5.10
CA THR A 63 7.68 21.27 6.30
C THR A 63 7.38 20.07 7.20
N LEU A 64 7.11 18.89 6.63
CA LEU A 64 6.76 17.69 7.38
C LEU A 64 8.01 17.01 7.97
N VAL A 65 9.11 16.92 7.23
CA VAL A 65 10.33 16.27 7.73
C VAL A 65 10.84 16.94 9.02
N PRO A 66 11.03 18.28 9.08
CA PRO A 66 11.40 18.93 10.33
C PRO A 66 10.37 18.75 11.45
N TYR A 67 9.09 18.70 11.13
CA TYR A 67 8.04 18.46 12.11
C TYR A 67 8.17 17.07 12.75
N VAL A 68 8.29 16.03 11.93
CA VAL A 68 8.43 14.62 12.37
C VAL A 68 9.67 14.45 13.24
N MET A 69 10.82 15.06 12.82
CA MET A 69 12.05 15.06 13.59
C MET A 69 11.89 15.75 14.95
N ASN A 70 11.30 16.95 14.97
CA ASN A 70 11.12 17.72 16.20
C ASN A 70 10.18 17.03 17.19
N MET A 71 9.24 16.22 16.68
CA MET A 71 8.33 15.42 17.52
C MET A 71 8.96 14.10 18.00
N GLY A 72 10.13 13.72 17.49
CA GLY A 72 10.86 12.52 17.89
C GLY A 72 10.35 11.23 17.27
N PHE A 73 9.65 11.28 16.15
CA PHE A 73 9.26 10.10 15.40
C PHE A 73 10.45 9.54 14.60
N THR A 74 10.49 8.21 14.47
CA THR A 74 11.52 7.51 13.70
C THR A 74 11.07 7.21 12.25
N HIS A 75 9.77 7.15 12.01
CA HIS A 75 9.18 6.87 10.71
C HIS A 75 7.99 7.78 10.45
N VAL A 76 7.74 8.00 9.18
CA VAL A 76 6.48 8.55 8.69
C VAL A 76 5.74 7.45 7.89
N GLU A 77 4.44 7.34 8.11
CA GLU A 77 3.57 6.48 7.32
C GLU A 77 2.63 7.36 6.51
N PHE A 78 2.74 7.27 5.19
CA PHE A 78 1.85 7.99 4.29
C PHE A 78 0.62 7.16 4.00
N LEU A 79 -0.58 7.72 4.26
CA LEU A 79 -1.82 7.17 3.72
C LEU A 79 -1.68 7.00 2.20
N PRO A 80 -2.49 6.15 1.54
CA PRO A 80 -2.21 5.69 0.19
C PRO A 80 -1.89 6.82 -0.80
N LEU A 81 -0.72 6.75 -1.41
CA LEU A 81 -0.24 7.71 -2.42
C LEU A 81 -0.37 7.19 -3.85
N ALA A 82 -0.83 5.97 -4.05
CA ALA A 82 -1.18 5.50 -5.38
C ALA A 82 -2.31 6.35 -5.97
N GLU A 83 -2.28 6.62 -7.29
CA GLU A 83 -3.24 7.52 -7.93
C GLU A 83 -4.69 7.02 -7.76
N HIS A 84 -5.58 7.95 -7.44
CA HIS A 84 -6.98 7.71 -7.14
C HIS A 84 -7.84 8.91 -7.57
N PRO A 85 -9.10 8.72 -8.05
CA PRO A 85 -9.93 9.82 -8.53
C PRO A 85 -10.62 10.59 -7.41
N LEU A 86 -10.97 9.91 -6.31
CA LEU A 86 -11.78 10.45 -5.21
C LEU A 86 -10.90 10.93 -4.07
N ASP A 87 -10.76 12.23 -3.89
CA ASP A 87 -9.93 12.84 -2.84
C ASP A 87 -10.42 12.46 -1.43
N GLU A 88 -11.73 12.40 -1.23
CA GLU A 88 -12.38 12.03 0.03
C GLU A 88 -12.13 10.57 0.44
N SER A 89 -11.64 9.73 -0.47
CA SER A 89 -11.24 8.35 -0.14
C SER A 89 -9.91 8.28 0.62
N TRP A 90 -9.18 9.39 0.77
CA TRP A 90 -7.82 9.47 1.32
C TRP A 90 -6.81 8.56 0.61
N GLY A 91 -7.12 8.15 -0.61
CA GLY A 91 -6.30 7.25 -1.41
C GLY A 91 -6.68 5.77 -1.34
N TYR A 92 -7.66 5.37 -0.54
CA TYR A 92 -8.07 3.97 -0.43
C TYR A 92 -8.87 3.43 -1.62
N GLN A 93 -9.24 4.27 -2.60
CA GLN A 93 -9.86 3.84 -3.85
C GLN A 93 -8.90 3.99 -5.04
N VAL A 94 -7.90 3.13 -5.06
CA VAL A 94 -6.78 3.17 -6.01
C VAL A 94 -7.22 2.79 -7.42
N THR A 95 -6.87 3.64 -8.40
CA THR A 95 -7.05 3.35 -9.83
C THR A 95 -5.72 3.23 -10.57
N GLY A 96 -4.67 3.88 -10.08
CA GLY A 96 -3.33 3.86 -10.66
C GLY A 96 -2.28 3.25 -9.73
N TYR A 97 -2.24 1.92 -9.63
CA TYR A 97 -1.37 1.19 -8.69
C TYR A 97 0.13 1.49 -8.81
N TYR A 98 0.61 1.75 -10.03
CA TYR A 98 2.02 2.01 -10.33
C TYR A 98 2.33 3.51 -10.54
N SER A 99 1.50 4.38 -10.00
CA SER A 99 1.62 5.82 -10.20
C SER A 99 1.44 6.55 -8.88
N PRO A 100 2.43 7.29 -8.38
CA PRO A 100 2.19 8.22 -7.28
C PRO A 100 1.19 9.29 -7.71
N THR A 101 0.29 9.67 -6.82
CA THR A 101 -0.74 10.65 -7.16
C THR A 101 -0.13 11.96 -7.62
N SER A 102 -0.63 12.48 -8.73
CA SER A 102 -0.19 13.75 -9.33
C SER A 102 -0.68 14.99 -8.56
N ARG A 103 -1.56 14.82 -7.56
CA ARG A 103 -2.08 15.91 -6.72
C ARG A 103 -0.99 16.76 -6.09
N TYR A 104 0.12 16.12 -5.72
CA TYR A 104 1.20 16.76 -4.98
C TYR A 104 2.45 16.98 -5.86
N GLY A 105 2.42 16.55 -7.12
CA GLY A 105 3.52 16.79 -8.05
C GLY A 105 3.94 15.55 -8.85
N THR A 106 5.23 15.54 -9.24
CA THR A 106 5.81 14.49 -10.09
C THR A 106 6.38 13.33 -9.27
N PRO A 107 6.61 12.14 -9.89
CA PRO A 107 7.31 11.03 -9.25
C PRO A 107 8.68 11.40 -8.66
N ASP A 108 9.46 12.24 -9.35
CA ASP A 108 10.76 12.69 -8.82
C ASP A 108 10.65 13.64 -7.64
N GLN A 109 9.56 14.39 -7.54
CA GLN A 109 9.31 15.20 -6.34
C GLN A 109 8.93 14.32 -5.14
N PHE A 110 8.23 13.21 -5.38
CA PHE A 110 7.99 12.22 -4.32
C PHE A 110 9.28 11.50 -3.93
N ARG A 111 10.13 11.11 -4.88
CA ARG A 111 11.46 10.57 -4.58
C ARG A 111 12.31 11.53 -3.76
N HIS A 112 12.28 12.82 -4.10
CA HIS A 112 12.97 13.85 -3.30
C HIS A 112 12.44 13.91 -1.86
N PHE A 113 11.15 13.73 -1.67
CA PHE A 113 10.57 13.71 -0.32
C PHE A 113 11.11 12.50 0.49
N VAL A 114 11.10 11.31 -0.08
CA VAL A 114 11.65 10.12 0.54
C VAL A 114 13.15 10.28 0.81
N ASP A 115 13.91 10.76 -0.17
CA ASP A 115 15.34 11.03 -0.06
C ASP A 115 15.66 12.00 1.10
N LEU A 116 14.87 13.07 1.25
CA LEU A 116 15.02 14.00 2.37
C LEU A 116 14.65 13.36 3.72
N CYS A 117 13.64 12.51 3.79
CA CYS A 117 13.36 11.73 4.99
C CYS A 117 14.59 10.91 5.40
N HIS A 118 15.15 10.15 4.47
CA HIS A 118 16.31 9.29 4.69
C HIS A 118 17.56 10.06 5.13
N GLN A 119 17.84 11.21 4.50
CA GLN A 119 18.95 12.10 4.91
C GLN A 119 18.80 12.64 6.33
N ASN A 120 17.59 12.63 6.88
CA ASN A 120 17.27 13.03 8.24
C ASN A 120 16.94 11.85 9.17
N GLU A 121 17.36 10.64 8.80
CA GLU A 121 17.19 9.42 9.59
C GLU A 121 15.72 9.06 9.89
N ILE A 122 14.79 9.45 9.00
CA ILE A 122 13.37 9.12 9.06
C ILE A 122 13.06 8.04 8.02
N GLY A 123 12.58 6.89 8.48
CA GLY A 123 12.07 5.84 7.59
C GLY A 123 10.71 6.19 6.99
N VAL A 124 10.41 5.64 5.81
CA VAL A 124 9.15 5.89 5.09
C VAL A 124 8.37 4.61 4.90
N ILE A 125 7.18 4.55 5.45
CA ILE A 125 6.20 3.49 5.25
C ILE A 125 5.09 4.03 4.35
N LEU A 126 4.66 3.20 3.39
CA LEU A 126 3.55 3.54 2.52
C LEU A 126 2.36 2.64 2.81
N ASP A 127 1.19 3.24 3.00
CA ASP A 127 -0.06 2.49 3.07
C ASP A 127 -0.40 1.95 1.67
N TRP A 128 -0.54 0.64 1.56
CA TRP A 128 -0.73 -0.09 0.32
C TRP A 128 -2.03 -0.90 0.34
N VAL A 129 -2.85 -0.75 -0.70
CA VAL A 129 -4.23 -1.24 -0.76
C VAL A 129 -4.38 -2.42 -1.72
N PRO A 130 -3.98 -3.65 -1.37
CA PRO A 130 -4.12 -4.81 -2.24
C PRO A 130 -5.45 -5.54 -2.08
N ALA A 131 -6.29 -5.16 -1.10
CA ALA A 131 -7.50 -5.91 -0.78
C ALA A 131 -8.61 -5.70 -1.82
N HIS A 132 -8.75 -4.47 -2.29
CA HIS A 132 -9.88 -4.06 -3.11
C HIS A 132 -9.52 -2.92 -4.07
N PHE A 133 -10.42 -2.64 -5.01
CA PHE A 133 -10.30 -1.51 -5.95
C PHE A 133 -11.68 -0.99 -6.36
N PRO A 134 -11.80 0.30 -6.75
CA PRO A 134 -13.07 0.91 -7.08
C PRO A 134 -13.65 0.42 -8.41
N LYS A 135 -14.94 0.67 -8.60
CA LYS A 135 -15.71 0.27 -9.80
C LYS A 135 -15.69 1.31 -10.93
N ASP A 136 -14.77 2.26 -10.87
CA ASP A 136 -14.62 3.30 -11.88
C ASP A 136 -14.38 2.69 -13.27
N SER A 137 -15.13 3.14 -14.28
CA SER A 137 -15.13 2.57 -15.62
C SER A 137 -13.82 2.74 -16.40
N HIS A 138 -12.92 3.62 -15.92
CA HIS A 138 -11.60 3.85 -16.50
C HIS A 138 -10.48 3.12 -15.75
N ALA A 139 -10.82 2.31 -14.73
CA ALA A 139 -9.88 1.59 -13.87
C ALA A 139 -9.84 0.08 -14.19
N LEU A 140 -9.54 -0.74 -13.19
CA LEU A 140 -9.29 -2.17 -13.36
C LEU A 140 -10.59 -3.01 -13.48
N GLY A 141 -11.71 -2.50 -12.96
CA GLY A 141 -12.98 -3.21 -12.93
C GLY A 141 -13.47 -3.53 -14.34
N ARG A 142 -13.71 -4.80 -14.63
CA ARG A 142 -14.13 -5.28 -15.95
C ARG A 142 -13.23 -4.77 -17.08
N PHE A 143 -11.91 -4.80 -16.86
CA PHE A 143 -10.91 -4.13 -17.67
C PHE A 143 -11.01 -4.39 -19.18
N ASP A 144 -11.31 -5.61 -19.59
CA ASP A 144 -11.55 -6.02 -20.99
C ASP A 144 -13.01 -6.37 -21.28
N GLY A 145 -13.93 -5.96 -20.39
CA GLY A 145 -15.34 -6.35 -20.42
C GLY A 145 -15.64 -7.64 -19.66
N THR A 146 -14.61 -8.34 -19.15
CA THR A 146 -14.72 -9.53 -18.30
C THR A 146 -14.12 -9.30 -16.92
N ALA A 147 -14.27 -10.25 -15.99
CA ALA A 147 -13.65 -10.19 -14.67
C ALA A 147 -12.17 -10.58 -14.75
N CYS A 148 -11.30 -9.62 -15.11
CA CYS A 148 -9.86 -9.83 -15.21
C CYS A 148 -9.15 -9.85 -13.85
N TYR A 149 -9.44 -8.86 -13.02
CA TYR A 149 -8.80 -8.69 -11.72
C TYR A 149 -9.65 -9.20 -10.57
N GLU A 150 -10.96 -9.14 -10.70
CA GLU A 150 -11.95 -9.58 -9.73
C GLU A 150 -12.51 -10.97 -10.05
N HIS A 151 -13.28 -11.54 -9.11
CA HIS A 151 -14.11 -12.71 -9.41
C HIS A 151 -15.37 -12.35 -10.21
N ALA A 152 -15.80 -13.24 -11.09
CA ALA A 152 -17.03 -13.06 -11.86
C ALA A 152 -18.29 -13.16 -10.98
N ASP A 153 -18.27 -14.02 -9.94
CA ASP A 153 -19.34 -14.13 -8.95
C ASP A 153 -19.23 -12.96 -7.94
N PRO A 154 -20.22 -12.06 -7.87
CA PRO A 154 -20.18 -10.90 -6.96
C PRO A 154 -20.10 -11.29 -5.48
N ARG A 155 -20.55 -12.50 -5.11
CA ARG A 155 -20.39 -12.98 -3.73
C ARG A 155 -18.92 -13.19 -3.33
N GLN A 156 -18.03 -13.37 -4.30
CA GLN A 156 -16.58 -13.48 -4.11
C GLN A 156 -15.85 -12.20 -4.54
N GLY A 157 -16.37 -11.51 -5.56
CA GLY A 157 -15.70 -10.41 -6.25
C GLY A 157 -16.07 -9.02 -5.76
N GLU A 158 -16.96 -8.86 -4.76
CA GLU A 158 -17.40 -7.54 -4.32
C GLU A 158 -17.47 -7.40 -2.79
N HIS A 159 -17.15 -6.17 -2.33
CA HIS A 159 -17.48 -5.69 -1.00
C HIS A 159 -18.72 -4.79 -1.09
N PRO A 160 -19.93 -5.29 -0.78
CA PRO A 160 -21.17 -4.52 -0.98
C PRO A 160 -21.24 -3.22 -0.19
N HIS A 161 -20.70 -3.21 1.04
CA HIS A 161 -20.73 -2.07 1.94
C HIS A 161 -19.68 -0.99 1.61
N TRP A 162 -18.59 -1.35 0.90
CA TRP A 162 -17.59 -0.39 0.40
C TRP A 162 -17.84 0.03 -1.04
N GLY A 163 -18.69 -0.73 -1.77
CA GLY A 163 -18.94 -0.48 -3.19
C GLY A 163 -17.75 -0.79 -4.09
N THR A 164 -16.81 -1.64 -3.64
CA THR A 164 -15.59 -1.98 -4.35
C THR A 164 -15.59 -3.41 -4.88
N TYR A 165 -14.68 -3.69 -5.82
CA TYR A 165 -14.33 -5.05 -6.20
C TYR A 165 -13.26 -5.62 -5.25
N ILE A 166 -13.20 -6.97 -5.17
CA ILE A 166 -12.17 -7.73 -4.47
C ILE A 166 -11.26 -8.36 -5.52
N PHE A 167 -9.95 -8.26 -5.32
CA PHE A 167 -8.98 -8.94 -6.18
C PHE A 167 -9.13 -10.47 -6.10
N ASN A 168 -9.01 -11.13 -7.25
CA ASN A 168 -9.00 -12.59 -7.34
C ASN A 168 -7.58 -13.12 -7.09
N PHE A 169 -7.24 -13.36 -5.83
CA PHE A 169 -5.92 -13.82 -5.41
C PHE A 169 -5.55 -15.21 -5.92
N ALA A 170 -6.53 -16.02 -6.34
CA ALA A 170 -6.29 -17.33 -6.96
C ALA A 170 -5.67 -17.20 -8.36
N ARG A 171 -5.87 -16.08 -9.06
CA ARG A 171 -5.27 -15.84 -10.37
C ARG A 171 -3.81 -15.43 -10.22
N LYS A 172 -2.92 -16.20 -10.83
CA LYS A 172 -1.46 -15.93 -10.76
C LYS A 172 -1.08 -14.59 -11.36
N GLU A 173 -1.78 -14.16 -12.41
CA GLU A 173 -1.60 -12.86 -13.05
C GLU A 173 -1.93 -11.70 -12.09
N VAL A 174 -3.01 -11.83 -11.32
CA VAL A 174 -3.42 -10.85 -10.31
C VAL A 174 -2.43 -10.82 -9.14
N SER A 175 -2.06 -11.99 -8.63
CA SER A 175 -1.03 -12.10 -7.58
C SER A 175 0.29 -11.50 -8.03
N ASN A 176 0.72 -11.78 -9.27
CA ASN A 176 1.94 -11.21 -9.84
C ASN A 176 1.86 -9.68 -10.00
N PHE A 177 0.72 -9.16 -10.45
CA PHE A 177 0.46 -7.72 -10.55
C PHE A 177 0.63 -7.03 -9.20
N LEU A 178 0.02 -7.57 -8.14
CA LEU A 178 0.07 -6.99 -6.80
C LEU A 178 1.47 -7.12 -6.17
N ILE A 179 2.12 -8.29 -6.27
CA ILE A 179 3.47 -8.47 -5.74
C ILE A 179 4.48 -7.57 -6.46
N SER A 180 4.39 -7.47 -7.79
CA SER A 180 5.25 -6.57 -8.57
C SER A 180 5.02 -5.11 -8.18
N ASN A 181 3.78 -4.75 -7.86
CA ASN A 181 3.44 -3.41 -7.38
C ASN A 181 4.08 -3.11 -6.00
N ALA A 182 4.02 -4.06 -5.06
CA ALA A 182 4.71 -3.91 -3.78
C ALA A 182 6.23 -3.74 -3.96
N VAL A 183 6.86 -4.57 -4.81
CA VAL A 183 8.29 -4.44 -5.17
C VAL A 183 8.60 -3.08 -5.79
N TYR A 184 7.72 -2.59 -6.66
CA TYR A 184 7.87 -1.28 -7.31
C TYR A 184 7.98 -0.14 -6.28
N TRP A 185 7.06 -0.06 -5.31
CA TRP A 185 7.11 0.97 -4.29
C TRP A 185 8.38 0.90 -3.42
N LEU A 186 8.80 -0.31 -3.06
CA LEU A 186 9.99 -0.51 -2.24
C LEU A 186 11.30 -0.24 -2.99
N LYS A 187 11.37 -0.53 -4.30
CA LYS A 187 12.60 -0.39 -5.08
C LYS A 187 12.72 0.92 -5.82
N GLU A 188 11.63 1.40 -6.43
CA GLU A 188 11.66 2.62 -7.24
C GLU A 188 11.54 3.89 -6.39
N PHE A 189 10.90 3.78 -5.22
CA PHE A 189 10.72 4.90 -4.31
C PHE A 189 11.45 4.73 -2.97
N HIS A 190 12.27 3.69 -2.84
CA HIS A 190 13.06 3.39 -1.64
C HIS A 190 12.27 3.32 -0.33
N CYS A 191 10.95 3.11 -0.39
CA CYS A 191 10.16 2.96 0.83
C CYS A 191 10.74 1.89 1.75
N ASP A 192 10.71 2.13 3.07
CA ASP A 192 11.25 1.23 4.09
C ASP A 192 10.25 0.16 4.49
N GLY A 193 8.99 0.36 4.15
CA GLY A 193 7.95 -0.62 4.41
C GLY A 193 6.64 -0.33 3.72
N LEU A 194 5.76 -1.30 3.81
CA LEU A 194 4.35 -1.19 3.40
C LEU A 194 3.46 -1.57 4.57
N ARG A 195 2.47 -0.75 4.86
CA ARG A 195 1.32 -1.13 5.68
C ARG A 195 0.27 -1.69 4.72
N VAL A 196 -0.10 -2.93 4.89
CA VAL A 196 -1.04 -3.64 4.02
C VAL A 196 -2.46 -3.42 4.55
N ASP A 197 -3.23 -2.65 3.81
CA ASP A 197 -4.59 -2.24 4.15
C ASP A 197 -5.56 -3.42 4.15
N ALA A 198 -6.49 -3.41 5.12
CA ALA A 198 -7.67 -4.27 5.18
C ALA A 198 -7.38 -5.78 5.10
N VAL A 199 -6.29 -6.27 5.70
CA VAL A 199 -5.93 -7.69 5.68
C VAL A 199 -7.05 -8.58 6.22
N ALA A 200 -7.76 -8.15 7.25
CA ALA A 200 -8.93 -8.87 7.76
C ALA A 200 -9.97 -9.16 6.66
N SER A 201 -10.24 -8.19 5.78
CA SER A 201 -11.18 -8.35 4.68
C SER A 201 -10.72 -9.33 3.62
N MET A 202 -9.41 -9.55 3.54
CA MET A 202 -8.80 -10.52 2.62
C MET A 202 -8.86 -11.94 3.17
N LEU A 203 -8.72 -12.10 4.50
CA LEU A 203 -8.64 -13.40 5.18
C LEU A 203 -9.99 -14.13 5.26
N TYR A 204 -11.09 -13.38 5.30
CA TYR A 204 -12.42 -13.95 5.54
C TYR A 204 -13.37 -13.71 4.36
N LEU A 205 -13.88 -14.82 3.78
CA LEU A 205 -14.79 -14.82 2.62
C LEU A 205 -16.14 -14.13 2.92
N ASP A 206 -16.54 -14.13 4.19
CA ASP A 206 -17.78 -13.54 4.69
C ASP A 206 -17.61 -12.13 5.28
N TYR A 207 -16.41 -11.54 5.19
CA TYR A 207 -16.14 -10.22 5.74
C TYR A 207 -17.14 -9.18 5.22
N GLY A 208 -17.92 -8.59 6.15
CA GLY A 208 -18.94 -7.58 5.83
C GLY A 208 -20.12 -8.09 4.98
N LYS A 209 -20.33 -9.41 4.89
CA LYS A 209 -21.38 -10.03 4.08
C LYS A 209 -22.40 -10.74 4.95
N GLY A 210 -23.68 -10.59 4.63
CA GLY A 210 -24.76 -11.32 5.29
C GLY A 210 -24.92 -12.76 4.82
N PRO A 211 -25.86 -13.52 5.43
CA PRO A 211 -26.18 -14.89 5.02
C PRO A 211 -26.49 -14.98 3.52
N GLY A 212 -25.85 -15.93 2.82
CA GLY A 212 -25.99 -16.13 1.36
C GLY A 212 -25.22 -15.13 0.50
N GLY A 213 -24.58 -14.11 1.10
CA GLY A 213 -23.80 -13.08 0.42
C GLY A 213 -22.35 -13.47 0.13
N TRP A 214 -21.92 -14.69 0.48
CA TRP A 214 -20.57 -15.19 0.28
C TRP A 214 -20.57 -16.67 -0.13
N VAL A 215 -19.43 -17.15 -0.61
CA VAL A 215 -19.24 -18.54 -1.02
C VAL A 215 -18.24 -19.19 -0.07
N PRO A 216 -18.61 -20.27 0.64
CA PRO A 216 -17.69 -21.00 1.49
C PRO A 216 -16.49 -21.56 0.74
N ASN A 217 -15.37 -21.74 1.46
CA ASN A 217 -14.22 -22.45 0.94
C ASN A 217 -14.53 -23.96 0.74
N ARG A 218 -13.56 -24.69 0.18
CA ARG A 218 -13.72 -26.13 -0.12
C ARG A 218 -14.05 -27.01 1.09
N ASP A 219 -13.75 -26.54 2.31
CA ASP A 219 -14.02 -27.26 3.56
C ASP A 219 -15.31 -26.75 4.27
N GLY A 220 -16.07 -25.85 3.61
CA GLY A 220 -17.30 -25.27 4.13
C GLY A 220 -17.11 -24.09 5.08
N GLY A 221 -15.87 -23.66 5.30
CA GLY A 221 -15.53 -22.54 6.20
C GLY A 221 -15.43 -21.19 5.47
N ASN A 222 -15.12 -20.16 6.26
CA ASN A 222 -15.02 -18.77 5.79
C ASN A 222 -13.59 -18.27 5.54
N ILE A 223 -12.58 -19.09 5.77
CA ILE A 223 -11.18 -18.70 5.51
C ILE A 223 -10.89 -18.68 4.02
N ASN A 224 -10.30 -17.60 3.53
CA ASN A 224 -9.87 -17.46 2.15
C ASN A 224 -8.47 -18.08 1.95
N TYR A 225 -8.40 -19.32 1.51
CA TYR A 225 -7.14 -20.04 1.31
C TYR A 225 -6.28 -19.43 0.20
N ASP A 226 -6.89 -18.87 -0.84
CA ASP A 226 -6.16 -18.23 -1.93
C ASP A 226 -5.42 -16.98 -1.45
N THR A 227 -6.06 -16.22 -0.56
CA THR A 227 -5.42 -15.07 0.10
C THR A 227 -4.29 -15.50 1.02
N LEU A 228 -4.46 -16.58 1.81
CA LEU A 228 -3.37 -17.07 2.67
C LEU A 228 -2.12 -17.41 1.85
N GLU A 229 -2.28 -18.09 0.72
CA GLU A 229 -1.17 -18.42 -0.18
C GLU A 229 -0.57 -17.15 -0.81
N PHE A 230 -1.40 -16.20 -1.23
CA PHE A 230 -0.95 -14.92 -1.75
C PHE A 230 -0.10 -14.15 -0.71
N LEU A 231 -0.59 -14.00 0.53
CA LEU A 231 0.11 -13.25 1.58
C LEU A 231 1.42 -13.91 1.99
N LYS A 232 1.46 -15.24 2.13
CA LYS A 232 2.70 -15.98 2.37
C LYS A 232 3.71 -15.79 1.23
N HIS A 233 3.22 -15.86 -0.01
CA HIS A 233 4.06 -15.68 -1.19
C HIS A 233 4.58 -14.24 -1.27
N LEU A 234 3.74 -13.24 -1.04
CA LEU A 234 4.12 -11.83 -0.94
C LEU A 234 5.26 -11.65 0.07
N ASN A 235 5.07 -12.08 1.32
CA ASN A 235 6.09 -11.93 2.37
C ASN A 235 7.39 -12.67 2.05
N SER A 236 7.30 -13.88 1.47
CA SER A 236 8.47 -14.64 1.02
C SER A 236 9.24 -13.93 -0.10
N ILE A 237 8.56 -13.33 -1.07
CA ILE A 237 9.19 -12.55 -2.14
C ILE A 237 9.83 -11.27 -1.58
N MET A 238 9.11 -10.55 -0.70
CA MET A 238 9.64 -9.33 -0.07
C MET A 238 10.89 -9.64 0.75
N GLY A 239 10.86 -10.66 1.60
CA GLY A 239 12.03 -11.09 2.38
C GLY A 239 13.25 -11.46 1.53
N ARG A 240 13.04 -11.85 0.27
CA ARG A 240 14.13 -12.18 -0.67
C ARG A 240 14.61 -10.99 -1.50
N LEU A 241 13.69 -10.14 -1.99
CA LEU A 241 14.01 -9.04 -2.91
C LEU A 241 14.27 -7.71 -2.21
N THR A 242 13.70 -7.52 -1.02
CA THR A 242 13.79 -6.31 -0.21
C THR A 242 13.91 -6.68 1.28
N PRO A 243 14.98 -7.42 1.66
CA PRO A 243 15.06 -8.10 2.97
C PRO A 243 15.08 -7.17 4.18
N HIS A 244 15.23 -5.86 3.96
CA HIS A 244 15.27 -4.87 5.03
C HIS A 244 14.02 -3.98 5.07
N ALA A 245 13.05 -4.24 4.19
CA ALA A 245 11.76 -3.58 4.23
C ALA A 245 10.80 -4.32 5.16
N VAL A 246 9.95 -3.57 5.86
CA VAL A 246 8.94 -4.15 6.76
C VAL A 246 7.59 -4.24 6.04
N LEU A 247 6.84 -5.31 6.29
CA LEU A 247 5.44 -5.44 5.89
C LEU A 247 4.58 -5.51 7.15
N ILE A 248 3.69 -4.58 7.31
CA ILE A 248 2.82 -4.44 8.48
C ILE A 248 1.39 -4.73 8.04
N ALA A 249 0.71 -5.67 8.69
CA ALA A 249 -0.68 -5.99 8.38
C ALA A 249 -1.62 -5.10 9.18
N GLU A 250 -2.58 -4.45 8.51
CA GLU A 250 -3.78 -3.99 9.21
C GLU A 250 -4.73 -5.17 9.42
N GLU A 251 -4.65 -5.76 10.60
CA GLU A 251 -5.46 -6.91 10.97
C GLU A 251 -6.13 -6.67 12.32
N SER A 252 -7.46 -6.57 12.32
CA SER A 252 -8.27 -6.20 13.49
C SER A 252 -9.04 -7.36 14.10
N THR A 253 -8.76 -8.60 13.66
CA THR A 253 -9.43 -9.80 14.16
C THR A 253 -8.49 -10.63 15.06
N SER A 254 -8.92 -11.81 15.46
CA SER A 254 -8.11 -12.77 16.19
C SER A 254 -7.45 -13.82 15.29
N PHE A 255 -7.19 -13.51 14.02
CA PHE A 255 -6.54 -14.47 13.11
C PHE A 255 -5.14 -14.84 13.65
N PRO A 256 -4.86 -16.13 13.80
CA PRO A 256 -3.63 -16.56 14.48
C PRO A 256 -2.39 -16.41 13.60
N CYS A 257 -1.24 -16.17 14.23
CA CYS A 257 0.08 -16.28 13.61
C CYS A 257 0.34 -15.34 12.42
N ILE A 258 -0.28 -14.15 12.40
CA ILE A 258 -0.06 -13.14 11.34
C ILE A 258 1.43 -12.84 11.17
N THR A 259 2.15 -12.59 12.27
CA THR A 259 3.57 -12.22 12.28
C THR A 259 4.54 -13.40 12.35
N ARG A 260 4.02 -14.63 12.49
CA ARG A 260 4.89 -15.81 12.50
C ARG A 260 5.43 -16.10 11.10
N PRO A 261 6.68 -16.54 10.95
CA PRO A 261 7.23 -16.93 9.64
C PRO A 261 6.39 -18.01 8.93
N PRO A 262 6.30 -17.97 7.58
CA PRO A 262 5.50 -18.93 6.81
C PRO A 262 5.89 -20.41 7.05
N GLU A 263 7.18 -20.70 7.22
CA GLU A 263 7.69 -22.04 7.52
C GLU A 263 7.28 -22.55 8.91
N GLN A 264 6.83 -21.66 9.78
CA GLN A 264 6.27 -21.96 11.11
C GLN A 264 4.74 -21.88 11.13
N GLY A 265 4.11 -21.81 9.97
CA GLY A 265 2.65 -21.79 9.82
C GLY A 265 2.01 -20.41 9.89
N GLY A 266 2.81 -19.33 9.88
CA GLY A 266 2.32 -17.95 9.88
C GLY A 266 2.18 -17.35 8.49
N LEU A 267 1.92 -16.03 8.44
CA LEU A 267 1.83 -15.27 7.19
C LEU A 267 3.11 -14.48 6.88
N GLY A 268 3.99 -14.27 7.86
CA GLY A 268 5.30 -13.63 7.68
C GLY A 268 5.28 -12.11 7.72
N PHE A 269 4.24 -11.47 8.26
CA PHE A 269 4.26 -10.03 8.54
C PHE A 269 5.19 -9.68 9.70
N HIS A 270 5.49 -8.40 9.84
CA HIS A 270 6.33 -7.84 10.88
C HIS A 270 5.53 -7.29 12.05
#